data_80e5cd92943120416b0f901ff97f337f
#
_entry.id   80e5cd92943120416b0f901ff97f337f
#
_cell.length_a   1.000
_cell.length_b   1.000
_cell.length_c   1.000
_cell.angle_alpha   90.00
_cell.angle_beta   90.00
_cell.angle_gamma   90.00
#
_symmetry.space_group_name_H-M   'P 1'
#
loop_
_entity.id
_entity.type
_entity.pdbx_description
1 polymer ?
#
loop_
_entity_poly.entity_id
_entity_poly.type
_entity_poly.pdbx_seq_one_letter_code
_entity_poly.pdbx_strand_id
1 'polypeptide(L)'
;FEFESINDMRPGYGYAGIPDTYKEELAPENAGIYRCDLETGEKTLIISLARMNQMPLKPSDDPAFKDFYTEKNWFNHLLFNTDGSRFVFLHRWKSPSKGNVGGFGTLMYSSDPQGKDIRIVDGSGYTSHFIWRDPEHLMLWTKHQGKDGFFVFKDDGSDTAIQEGEGILTRNGHNTYLPGNEWILNDTYPDGDRLQHVYLYHIPTKKRIPIG
;
A
#
# COMPACT_ATOMS: atom_id res chain seq x y z
N PHE A 1 7.16 -3.56 11.44
CA PHE A 1 6.12 -4.61 11.47
C PHE A 1 6.78 -5.99 11.54
N GLU A 2 5.98 -7.01 11.83
CA GLU A 2 6.47 -8.35 12.08
C GLU A 2 6.43 -9.18 10.80
N PHE A 3 7.60 -9.58 10.31
CA PHE A 3 7.74 -10.33 9.05
C PHE A 3 7.30 -11.79 9.17
N GLU A 4 7.35 -12.37 10.37
CA GLU A 4 6.90 -13.72 10.65
C GLU A 4 5.40 -13.90 10.37
N SER A 5 4.58 -12.91 10.72
CA SER A 5 3.13 -12.94 10.48
C SER A 5 2.77 -12.86 8.98
N ILE A 6 3.68 -12.36 8.15
CA ILE A 6 3.45 -12.25 6.71
C ILE A 6 3.78 -13.55 5.98
N ASN A 7 4.70 -14.36 6.52
CA ASN A 7 5.22 -15.51 5.81
C ASN A 7 4.13 -16.50 5.36
N ASP A 8 3.15 -16.76 6.20
CA ASP A 8 2.03 -17.65 5.89
C ASP A 8 1.01 -17.00 4.93
N MET A 9 0.86 -15.67 5.01
CA MET A 9 -0.10 -14.92 4.20
C MET A 9 0.44 -14.56 2.81
N ARG A 10 1.74 -14.25 2.73
CA ARG A 10 2.42 -13.87 1.50
C ARG A 10 3.87 -14.34 1.50
N PRO A 11 4.14 -15.63 1.22
CA PRO A 11 5.48 -16.16 1.12
C PRO A 11 6.38 -15.33 0.19
N GLY A 12 7.64 -15.17 0.59
CA GLY A 12 8.60 -14.32 -0.10
C GLY A 12 8.71 -12.89 0.43
N TYR A 13 7.80 -12.48 1.33
CA TYR A 13 7.88 -11.20 2.05
C TYR A 13 8.18 -11.36 3.54
N GLY A 14 8.12 -12.56 4.06
CA GLY A 14 8.48 -12.90 5.44
C GLY A 14 9.79 -13.67 5.52
N TYR A 15 10.24 -13.96 6.73
CA TYR A 15 11.40 -14.78 6.99
C TYR A 15 10.99 -16.24 7.20
N ALA A 16 11.49 -17.14 6.35
CA ALA A 16 11.24 -18.56 6.50
C ALA A 16 11.87 -19.11 7.80
N GLY A 17 11.13 -20.00 8.46
CA GLY A 17 11.61 -20.69 9.68
C GLY A 17 11.42 -19.88 10.97
N ILE A 18 10.87 -18.68 10.93
CA ILE A 18 10.44 -17.95 12.12
C ILE A 18 8.94 -18.14 12.28
N PRO A 19 8.47 -18.79 13.38
CA PRO A 19 7.03 -19.01 13.58
C PRO A 19 6.32 -17.70 13.89
N ASP A 20 5.12 -17.54 13.33
CA ASP A 20 4.23 -16.43 13.69
C ASP A 20 3.70 -16.63 15.11
N THR A 21 4.11 -15.77 16.03
CA THR A 21 3.69 -15.77 17.42
C THR A 21 2.19 -15.54 17.59
N TYR A 22 1.58 -14.85 16.63
CA TYR A 22 0.16 -14.49 16.63
C TYR A 22 -0.65 -15.26 15.57
N LYS A 23 -0.22 -16.48 15.24
CA LYS A 23 -0.81 -17.24 14.12
C LYS A 23 -2.33 -17.37 14.20
N GLU A 24 -2.85 -17.59 15.41
CA GLU A 24 -4.28 -17.80 15.64
C GLU A 24 -5.07 -16.50 15.88
N GLU A 25 -4.37 -15.36 15.95
CA GLU A 25 -5.02 -14.07 16.16
C GLU A 25 -5.22 -13.35 14.81
N LEU A 26 -6.43 -12.92 14.53
CA LEU A 26 -6.77 -12.24 13.26
C LEU A 26 -6.20 -10.83 13.20
N ALA A 27 -6.22 -10.12 14.34
CA ALA A 27 -5.72 -8.77 14.47
C ALA A 27 -5.15 -8.56 15.89
N PRO A 28 -3.90 -8.98 16.16
CA PRO A 28 -3.32 -8.93 17.51
C PRO A 28 -3.11 -7.49 18.00
N GLU A 29 -3.24 -7.30 19.32
CA GLU A 29 -3.01 -6.01 19.99
C GLU A 29 -1.54 -5.62 20.05
N ASN A 30 -0.66 -6.61 20.15
CA ASN A 30 0.78 -6.43 20.35
C ASN A 30 1.58 -6.57 19.06
N ALA A 31 0.93 -6.64 17.91
CA ALA A 31 1.55 -6.64 16.60
C ALA A 31 1.11 -5.43 15.77
N GLY A 32 2.03 -4.87 14.97
CA GLY A 32 1.72 -3.71 14.16
C GLY A 32 2.95 -2.93 13.69
N ILE A 33 2.83 -1.62 13.64
CA ILE A 33 3.90 -0.70 13.23
C ILE A 33 4.62 -0.19 14.47
N TYR A 34 5.93 -0.40 14.50
CA TYR A 34 6.80 0.06 15.57
C TYR A 34 7.67 1.23 15.09
N ARG A 35 7.82 2.21 15.95
CA ARG A 35 8.88 3.22 15.85
C ARG A 35 10.07 2.75 16.66
N CYS A 36 11.25 2.78 16.07
CA CYS A 36 12.51 2.50 16.75
C CYS A 36 13.30 3.81 16.90
N ASP A 37 13.71 4.11 18.12
CA ASP A 37 14.69 5.15 18.37
C ASP A 37 16.08 4.62 18.00
N LEU A 38 16.76 5.33 17.10
CA LEU A 38 18.05 4.83 16.57
C LEU A 38 19.23 5.05 17.52
N GLU A 39 19.11 5.90 18.52
CA GLU A 39 20.15 6.15 19.52
C GLU A 39 20.06 5.13 20.66
N THR A 40 18.84 4.88 21.14
CA THR A 40 18.62 3.99 22.29
C THR A 40 18.27 2.55 21.90
N GLY A 41 17.78 2.33 20.67
CA GLY A 41 17.24 1.05 20.21
C GLY A 41 15.84 0.75 20.78
N GLU A 42 15.23 1.67 21.51
CA GLU A 42 13.91 1.49 22.09
C GLU A 42 12.83 1.38 20.98
N LYS A 43 11.96 0.38 21.13
CA LYS A 43 10.85 0.14 20.20
C LYS A 43 9.53 0.47 20.88
N THR A 44 8.73 1.30 20.22
CA THR A 44 7.39 1.68 20.66
C THR A 44 6.38 1.25 19.60
N LEU A 45 5.37 0.47 19.98
CA LEU A 45 4.23 0.15 19.12
C LEU A 45 3.38 1.42 18.94
N ILE A 46 3.32 1.95 17.74
CA ILE A 46 2.59 3.19 17.44
C ILE A 46 1.22 2.95 16.80
N ILE A 47 1.07 1.86 16.04
CA ILE A 47 -0.19 1.45 15.42
C ILE A 47 -0.31 -0.07 15.54
N SER A 48 -1.29 -0.57 16.30
CA SER A 48 -1.56 -2.02 16.38
C SER A 48 -2.58 -2.46 15.33
N LEU A 49 -2.54 -3.74 14.96
CA LEU A 49 -3.53 -4.35 14.06
C LEU A 49 -4.93 -4.31 14.70
N ALA A 50 -5.05 -4.58 16.01
CA ALA A 50 -6.32 -4.50 16.71
C ALA A 50 -6.93 -3.10 16.65
N ARG A 51 -6.12 -2.05 16.84
CA ARG A 51 -6.58 -0.65 16.71
C ARG A 51 -7.14 -0.37 15.32
N MET A 52 -6.42 -0.78 14.28
CA MET A 52 -6.85 -0.55 12.90
C MET A 52 -8.09 -1.35 12.53
N ASN A 53 -8.23 -2.55 13.09
CA ASN A 53 -9.42 -3.37 12.87
C ASN A 53 -10.69 -2.81 13.55
N GLN A 54 -10.54 -1.92 14.52
CA GLN A 54 -11.64 -1.22 15.19
C GLN A 54 -11.95 0.14 14.54
N MET A 55 -11.09 0.65 13.67
CA MET A 55 -11.38 1.89 12.95
C MET A 55 -12.59 1.69 12.04
N PRO A 56 -13.51 2.66 12.02
CA PRO A 56 -14.65 2.58 11.13
C PRO A 56 -14.14 2.60 9.69
N LEU A 57 -14.13 1.44 9.06
CA LEU A 57 -14.05 1.38 7.63
C LEU A 57 -15.29 2.07 7.09
N LYS A 58 -15.11 2.98 6.17
CA LYS A 58 -16.25 3.42 5.39
C LYS A 58 -16.87 2.17 4.77
N PRO A 59 -18.16 1.94 4.95
CA PRO A 59 -18.80 0.72 4.59
C PRO A 59 -18.55 0.54 3.13
N SER A 60 -17.99 -0.51 2.84
CA SER A 60 -18.33 -1.02 1.58
C SER A 60 -19.18 -2.24 1.82
N ASP A 61 -20.40 -2.18 1.36
CA ASP A 61 -21.12 -3.35 0.90
C ASP A 61 -20.35 -4.02 -0.25
N ASP A 62 -19.15 -3.50 -0.55
CA ASP A 62 -18.25 -4.01 -1.57
C ASP A 62 -17.77 -5.40 -1.12
N PRO A 63 -17.98 -6.43 -1.95
CA PRO A 63 -17.52 -7.78 -1.68
C PRO A 63 -16.04 -7.91 -1.28
N ALA A 64 -15.20 -6.94 -1.67
CA ALA A 64 -13.78 -6.89 -1.28
C ALA A 64 -13.59 -6.78 0.23
N PHE A 65 -14.53 -6.19 0.97
CA PHE A 65 -14.44 -6.00 2.43
C PHE A 65 -15.21 -7.04 3.24
N LYS A 66 -15.97 -7.91 2.58
CA LYS A 66 -16.83 -8.91 3.22
C LYS A 66 -16.13 -9.70 4.33
N ASP A 67 -14.87 -10.00 4.12
CA ASP A 67 -14.10 -10.88 4.99
C ASP A 67 -13.07 -10.13 5.86
N PHE A 68 -13.06 -8.79 5.85
CA PHE A 68 -12.05 -7.98 6.55
C PHE A 68 -11.93 -8.32 8.03
N TYR A 69 -13.06 -8.43 8.73
CA TYR A 69 -13.08 -8.69 10.17
C TYR A 69 -12.94 -10.17 10.54
N THR A 70 -13.02 -11.07 9.58
CA THR A 70 -12.98 -12.51 9.77
C THR A 70 -11.71 -13.17 9.25
N GLU A 71 -10.86 -12.41 8.58
CA GLU A 71 -9.61 -12.88 8.02
C GLU A 71 -8.40 -12.32 8.76
N LYS A 72 -7.25 -12.99 8.63
CA LYS A 72 -6.01 -12.51 9.22
C LYS A 72 -5.54 -11.22 8.57
N ASN A 73 -5.21 -10.26 9.41
CA ASN A 73 -4.76 -8.92 9.01
C ASN A 73 -3.24 -8.78 9.17
N TRP A 74 -2.62 -7.96 8.34
CA TRP A 74 -1.21 -7.57 8.46
C TRP A 74 -0.95 -6.20 7.83
N PHE A 75 0.20 -5.60 8.18
CA PHE A 75 0.72 -4.40 7.53
C PHE A 75 1.92 -4.72 6.66
N ASN A 76 2.11 -3.97 5.59
CA ASN A 76 3.36 -3.93 4.85
C ASN A 76 3.52 -2.63 4.05
N HIS A 77 4.68 -2.47 3.38
CA HIS A 77 5.02 -1.35 2.52
C HIS A 77 4.87 0.02 3.20
N LEU A 78 5.68 0.27 4.22
CA LEU A 78 5.77 1.58 4.86
C LEU A 78 6.66 2.50 4.03
N LEU A 79 6.19 3.72 3.78
CA LEU A 79 6.96 4.73 3.05
C LEU A 79 6.67 6.12 3.61
N PHE A 80 7.72 6.80 4.07
CA PHE A 80 7.63 8.21 4.44
C PHE A 80 7.40 9.10 3.22
N ASN A 81 6.67 10.20 3.42
CA ASN A 81 6.57 11.25 2.44
C ASN A 81 7.90 12.02 2.31
N THR A 82 7.97 12.95 1.37
CA THR A 82 9.22 13.59 0.97
C THR A 82 9.85 14.51 2.02
N ASP A 83 9.11 14.90 3.06
CA ASP A 83 9.61 15.72 4.17
C ASP A 83 9.64 14.99 5.53
N GLY A 84 9.23 13.71 5.56
CA GLY A 84 9.22 12.89 6.76
C GLY A 84 8.10 13.20 7.76
N SER A 85 7.19 14.10 7.42
CA SER A 85 6.09 14.51 8.32
C SER A 85 4.98 13.46 8.41
N ARG A 86 4.85 12.60 7.43
CA ARG A 86 3.86 11.52 7.36
C ARG A 86 4.45 10.26 6.73
N PHE A 87 3.81 9.13 6.96
CA PHE A 87 4.09 7.89 6.23
C PHE A 87 2.80 7.20 5.83
N VAL A 88 2.85 6.42 4.77
CA VAL A 88 1.79 5.51 4.37
C VAL A 88 2.12 4.09 4.74
N PHE A 89 1.08 3.28 4.88
CA PHE A 89 1.18 1.84 5.06
C PHE A 89 -0.02 1.13 4.42
N LEU A 90 0.19 -0.10 3.99
CA LEU A 90 -0.87 -0.95 3.49
C LEU A 90 -1.39 -1.84 4.62
N HIS A 91 -2.70 -1.81 4.84
CA HIS A 91 -3.43 -2.73 5.70
C HIS A 91 -4.09 -3.78 4.81
N ARG A 92 -3.68 -5.01 5.00
CA ARG A 92 -4.08 -6.14 4.16
C ARG A 92 -4.74 -7.23 4.98
N TRP A 93 -5.61 -8.00 4.32
CA TRP A 93 -6.25 -9.16 4.95
C TRP A 93 -6.46 -10.29 3.95
N LYS A 94 -6.43 -11.51 4.45
CA LYS A 94 -6.64 -12.72 3.67
C LYS A 94 -6.98 -13.88 4.58
N SER A 95 -7.84 -14.78 4.11
CA SER A 95 -8.09 -16.04 4.82
C SER A 95 -6.87 -16.95 4.80
N PRO A 96 -6.42 -17.44 5.96
CA PRO A 96 -5.39 -18.46 6.04
C PRO A 96 -5.73 -19.72 5.24
N SER A 97 -7.01 -20.05 5.12
CA SER A 97 -7.50 -21.20 4.36
C SER A 97 -7.29 -21.09 2.85
N LYS A 98 -7.13 -19.85 2.35
CA LYS A 98 -6.84 -19.61 0.92
C LYS A 98 -5.38 -19.87 0.56
N GLY A 99 -4.49 -20.05 1.55
CA GLY A 99 -3.06 -20.31 1.34
C GLY A 99 -2.44 -19.27 0.39
N ASN A 100 -1.65 -19.73 -0.57
CA ASN A 100 -1.04 -18.88 -1.61
C ASN A 100 -1.96 -18.61 -2.81
N VAL A 101 -3.17 -19.19 -2.80
CA VAL A 101 -4.14 -19.07 -3.87
C VAL A 101 -5.17 -18.00 -3.50
N GLY A 102 -5.48 -17.11 -4.44
CA GLY A 102 -6.44 -16.06 -4.26
C GLY A 102 -5.84 -14.70 -3.88
N GLY A 103 -6.62 -13.67 -4.11
CA GLY A 103 -6.26 -12.28 -3.77
C GLY A 103 -6.36 -11.99 -2.28
N PHE A 104 -5.86 -10.85 -1.90
CA PHE A 104 -6.01 -10.25 -0.58
C PHE A 104 -6.57 -8.84 -0.76
N GLY A 105 -7.36 -8.40 0.20
CA GLY A 105 -7.81 -7.02 0.24
C GLY A 105 -6.69 -6.09 0.70
N THR A 106 -6.70 -4.85 0.22
CA THR A 106 -5.69 -3.84 0.57
C THR A 106 -6.33 -2.49 0.75
N LEU A 107 -6.15 -1.90 1.93
CA LEU A 107 -6.43 -0.48 2.19
C LEU A 107 -5.13 0.26 2.36
N MET A 108 -5.09 1.51 1.94
CA MET A 108 -3.96 2.40 2.20
C MET A 108 -4.35 3.46 3.21
N TYR A 109 -3.53 3.59 4.23
CA TYR A 109 -3.63 4.63 5.24
C TYR A 109 -2.36 5.48 5.26
N SER A 110 -2.50 6.70 5.74
CA SER A 110 -1.38 7.55 6.16
C SER A 110 -1.47 7.86 7.65
N SER A 111 -0.34 8.21 8.24
CA SER A 111 -0.23 8.60 9.65
C SER A 111 0.93 9.56 9.86
N ASP A 112 0.90 10.33 10.95
CA ASP A 112 2.10 10.99 11.44
C ASP A 112 3.10 9.98 12.02
N PRO A 113 4.38 10.35 12.23
CA PRO A 113 5.41 9.44 12.74
C PRO A 113 5.17 8.92 14.17
N GLN A 114 4.16 9.42 14.87
CA GLN A 114 3.75 8.99 16.20
C GLN A 114 2.56 8.02 16.18
N GLY A 115 2.06 7.65 14.99
CA GLY A 115 0.90 6.78 14.85
C GLY A 115 -0.42 7.48 15.19
N LYS A 116 -0.45 8.81 15.06
CA LYS A 116 -1.63 9.65 15.26
C LYS A 116 -2.12 10.19 13.90
N ASP A 117 -3.25 10.91 13.93
CA ASP A 117 -3.83 11.49 12.71
C ASP A 117 -3.86 10.51 11.52
N ILE A 118 -4.43 9.32 11.78
CA ILE A 118 -4.56 8.28 10.77
C ILE A 118 -5.67 8.67 9.81
N ARG A 119 -5.34 8.67 8.51
CA ARG A 119 -6.27 8.98 7.42
C ARG A 119 -6.32 7.82 6.45
N ILE A 120 -7.49 7.57 5.88
CA ILE A 120 -7.60 6.67 4.73
C ILE A 120 -7.18 7.45 3.48
N VAL A 121 -6.25 6.90 2.71
CA VAL A 121 -5.81 7.45 1.42
C VAL A 121 -6.58 6.78 0.29
N ASP A 122 -6.63 5.45 0.30
CA ASP A 122 -7.38 4.66 -0.67
C ASP A 122 -8.17 3.56 0.02
N GLY A 123 -9.49 3.66 -0.09
CA GLY A 123 -10.46 2.73 0.46
C GLY A 123 -11.01 1.73 -0.54
N SER A 124 -10.44 1.60 -1.73
CA SER A 124 -10.98 0.75 -2.81
C SER A 124 -10.89 -0.76 -2.53
N GLY A 125 -9.94 -1.18 -1.69
CA GLY A 125 -9.62 -2.59 -1.49
C GLY A 125 -8.57 -3.15 -2.48
N TYR A 126 -8.11 -2.35 -3.44
CA TYR A 126 -7.26 -2.79 -4.56
C TYR A 126 -5.92 -2.08 -4.67
N THR A 127 -5.52 -1.28 -3.69
CA THR A 127 -4.24 -0.55 -3.71
C THR A 127 -3.05 -1.47 -3.98
N SER A 128 -2.20 -1.06 -4.92
CA SER A 128 -0.97 -1.76 -5.27
C SER A 128 0.24 -0.83 -5.16
N HIS A 129 1.02 -0.64 -6.22
CA HIS A 129 2.25 0.15 -6.22
C HIS A 129 1.98 1.64 -6.02
N PHE A 130 2.85 2.32 -5.28
CA PHE A 130 2.68 3.72 -4.95
C PHE A 130 4.00 4.44 -4.71
N ILE A 131 3.97 5.77 -4.82
CA ILE A 131 5.08 6.66 -4.52
C ILE A 131 4.57 8.05 -4.12
N TRP A 132 5.21 8.68 -3.16
CA TRP A 132 4.97 10.10 -2.88
C TRP A 132 5.53 10.98 -3.99
N ARG A 133 4.71 11.91 -4.48
CA ARG A 133 5.11 12.96 -5.41
C ARG A 133 5.75 14.14 -4.66
N ASP A 134 5.11 14.53 -3.57
CA ASP A 134 5.45 15.64 -2.70
C ASP A 134 4.91 15.37 -1.28
N PRO A 135 5.07 16.27 -0.29
CA PRO A 135 4.60 16.01 1.07
C PRO A 135 3.10 15.71 1.22
N GLU A 136 2.28 16.15 0.27
CA GLU A 136 0.82 16.08 0.35
C GLU A 136 0.18 15.14 -0.68
N HIS A 137 0.91 14.75 -1.73
CA HIS A 137 0.34 13.99 -2.83
C HIS A 137 1.05 12.66 -3.07
N LEU A 138 0.25 11.64 -3.30
CA LEU A 138 0.66 10.26 -3.47
C LEU A 138 0.08 9.68 -4.77
N MET A 139 0.92 9.15 -5.63
CA MET A 139 0.47 8.40 -6.80
C MET A 139 0.43 6.92 -6.48
N LEU A 140 -0.67 6.25 -6.81
CA LEU A 140 -0.83 4.82 -6.59
C LEU A 140 -1.64 4.16 -7.72
N TRP A 141 -1.37 2.87 -7.94
CA TRP A 141 -2.21 2.02 -8.77
C TRP A 141 -3.36 1.49 -7.94
N THR A 142 -4.58 1.78 -8.39
CA THR A 142 -5.79 1.34 -7.71
C THR A 142 -6.99 1.29 -8.66
N LYS A 143 -8.14 0.92 -8.12
CA LYS A 143 -9.44 1.07 -8.75
C LYS A 143 -10.18 2.26 -8.12
N HIS A 144 -10.30 3.36 -8.85
CA HIS A 144 -11.01 4.54 -8.39
C HIS A 144 -12.19 4.83 -9.33
N GLN A 145 -13.39 5.01 -8.75
CA GLN A 145 -14.63 5.25 -9.50
C GLN A 145 -14.87 4.23 -10.65
N GLY A 146 -14.54 2.96 -10.39
CA GLY A 146 -14.71 1.87 -11.34
C GLY A 146 -13.64 1.73 -12.42
N LYS A 147 -12.61 2.59 -12.43
CA LYS A 147 -11.49 2.54 -13.38
C LYS A 147 -10.22 2.07 -12.71
N ASP A 148 -9.50 1.16 -13.35
CA ASP A 148 -8.14 0.77 -12.95
C ASP A 148 -7.12 1.77 -13.56
N GLY A 149 -6.11 2.15 -12.78
CA GLY A 149 -5.08 3.06 -13.25
C GLY A 149 -4.20 3.63 -12.16
N PHE A 150 -3.30 4.52 -12.56
CA PHE A 150 -2.58 5.36 -11.62
C PHE A 150 -3.40 6.61 -11.31
N PHE A 151 -3.55 6.88 -10.02
CA PHE A 151 -4.26 8.05 -9.53
C PHE A 151 -3.38 8.79 -8.52
N VAL A 152 -3.42 10.11 -8.57
CA VAL A 152 -2.77 10.99 -7.60
C VAL A 152 -3.79 11.45 -6.59
N PHE A 153 -3.64 11.00 -5.36
CA PHE A 153 -4.48 11.36 -4.22
C PHE A 153 -3.83 12.48 -3.42
N LYS A 154 -4.65 13.33 -2.85
CA LYS A 154 -4.21 14.24 -1.80
C LYS A 154 -4.39 13.55 -0.44
N ASP A 155 -3.38 13.65 0.43
CA ASP A 155 -3.39 13.07 1.78
C ASP A 155 -4.14 13.96 2.78
N ASP A 156 -5.40 14.23 2.52
CA ASP A 156 -6.28 15.02 3.38
C ASP A 156 -7.56 14.28 3.81
N GLY A 157 -7.69 13.01 3.42
CA GLY A 157 -8.85 12.18 3.70
C GLY A 157 -10.08 12.47 2.83
N SER A 158 -9.94 13.26 1.78
CA SER A 158 -11.06 13.67 0.91
C SER A 158 -11.48 12.61 -0.12
N ASP A 159 -10.70 11.55 -0.33
CA ASP A 159 -10.87 10.58 -1.42
C ASP A 159 -10.87 11.24 -2.83
N THR A 160 -10.29 12.43 -2.92
CA THR A 160 -10.17 13.15 -4.19
C THR A 160 -8.91 12.70 -4.91
N ALA A 161 -9.07 12.21 -6.14
CA ALA A 161 -7.97 11.72 -6.95
C ALA A 161 -8.04 12.20 -8.40
N ILE A 162 -6.87 12.37 -9.01
CA ILE A 162 -6.73 12.71 -10.43
C ILE A 162 -6.03 11.54 -11.11
N GLN A 163 -6.63 11.02 -12.17
CA GLN A 163 -6.00 9.96 -12.95
C GLN A 163 -4.77 10.50 -13.69
N GLU A 164 -3.62 9.85 -13.49
CA GLU A 164 -2.38 10.20 -14.17
C GLU A 164 -2.12 9.24 -15.32
N GLY A 165 -1.76 9.78 -16.47
CA GLY A 165 -1.41 8.99 -17.64
C GLY A 165 -2.54 8.15 -18.22
N GLU A 166 -3.80 8.61 -18.16
CA GLU A 166 -4.95 7.90 -18.72
C GLU A 166 -4.69 7.49 -20.18
N GLY A 167 -4.93 6.22 -20.49
CA GLY A 167 -4.67 5.64 -21.82
C GLY A 167 -3.20 5.40 -22.17
N ILE A 168 -2.25 5.81 -21.31
CA ILE A 168 -0.81 5.68 -21.53
C ILE A 168 -0.17 4.78 -20.47
N LEU A 169 -0.44 5.06 -19.19
CA LEU A 169 -0.01 4.25 -18.06
C LEU A 169 -1.10 3.21 -17.74
N THR A 170 -1.23 2.22 -18.61
CA THR A 170 -2.36 1.27 -18.58
C THR A 170 -2.07 -0.03 -17.85
N ARG A 171 -0.89 -0.18 -17.26
CA ARG A 171 -0.47 -1.40 -16.58
C ARG A 171 0.11 -1.09 -15.21
N ASN A 172 -0.24 -1.93 -14.25
CA ASN A 172 0.32 -1.89 -12.92
C ASN A 172 1.84 -2.16 -12.93
N GLY A 173 2.58 -1.52 -12.06
CA GLY A 173 4.02 -1.68 -11.89
C GLY A 173 4.58 -0.67 -10.91
N HIS A 174 5.88 -0.74 -10.62
CA HIS A 174 6.54 0.25 -9.78
C HIS A 174 6.63 1.58 -10.51
N ASN A 175 6.59 2.64 -9.75
CA ASN A 175 6.71 3.98 -10.26
C ASN A 175 7.58 4.84 -9.34
N THR A 176 8.26 5.81 -9.92
CA THR A 176 9.07 6.78 -9.19
C THR A 176 9.07 8.11 -9.93
N TYR A 177 8.88 9.20 -9.17
CA TYR A 177 9.09 10.53 -9.72
C TYR A 177 10.58 10.83 -9.85
N LEU A 178 11.00 11.39 -10.99
CA LEU A 178 12.34 11.94 -11.13
C LEU A 178 12.41 13.35 -10.54
N PRO A 179 13.61 13.87 -10.25
CA PRO A 179 13.77 15.23 -9.73
C PRO A 179 13.00 16.26 -10.58
N GLY A 180 12.25 17.14 -9.92
CA GLY A 180 11.37 18.11 -10.54
C GLY A 180 9.93 17.63 -10.78
N ASN A 181 9.64 16.36 -10.55
CA ASN A 181 8.30 15.78 -10.64
C ASN A 181 7.60 15.91 -12.00
N GLU A 182 8.35 16.19 -13.06
CA GLU A 182 7.80 16.24 -14.42
C GLU A 182 7.87 14.89 -15.15
N TRP A 183 8.68 13.97 -14.63
CA TRP A 183 8.87 12.64 -15.19
C TRP A 183 8.57 11.54 -14.18
N ILE A 184 7.95 10.49 -14.67
CA ILE A 184 7.75 9.24 -13.95
C ILE A 184 8.54 8.15 -14.64
N LEU A 185 9.41 7.46 -13.90
CA LEU A 185 9.96 6.17 -14.31
C LEU A 185 8.99 5.09 -13.87
N ASN A 186 8.57 4.24 -14.79
CA ASN A 186 7.63 3.15 -14.51
C ASN A 186 8.15 1.85 -15.13
N ASP A 187 8.01 0.76 -14.41
CA ASP A 187 8.04 -0.60 -14.95
C ASP A 187 6.61 -1.15 -15.08
N THR A 188 6.48 -2.34 -15.67
CA THR A 188 5.19 -3.03 -15.70
C THR A 188 5.32 -4.43 -15.14
N TYR A 189 4.21 -4.99 -14.66
CA TYR A 189 4.12 -6.44 -14.54
C TYR A 189 4.23 -7.09 -15.93
N PRO A 190 4.65 -8.38 -15.97
CA PRO A 190 4.74 -9.12 -17.22
C PRO A 190 3.43 -9.10 -18.00
N ASP A 191 3.53 -8.92 -19.31
CA ASP A 191 2.41 -9.04 -20.25
C ASP A 191 2.11 -10.50 -20.63
N GLY A 192 1.25 -10.69 -21.63
CA GLY A 192 0.88 -12.02 -22.13
C GLY A 192 2.06 -12.80 -22.70
N ASP A 193 3.09 -12.12 -23.19
CA ASP A 193 4.34 -12.69 -23.68
C ASP A 193 5.41 -12.83 -22.59
N ARG A 194 5.04 -12.52 -21.33
CA ARG A 194 5.92 -12.53 -20.15
C ARG A 194 7.03 -11.50 -20.21
N LEU A 195 6.83 -10.42 -20.95
CA LEU A 195 7.74 -9.28 -21.03
C LEU A 195 7.34 -8.20 -20.05
N GLN A 196 8.32 -7.64 -19.37
CA GLN A 196 8.19 -6.43 -18.57
C GLN A 196 8.73 -5.25 -19.37
N HIS A 197 8.10 -4.10 -19.24
CA HIS A 197 8.46 -2.90 -19.97
C HIS A 197 8.89 -1.82 -19.00
N VAL A 198 9.97 -1.12 -19.33
CA VAL A 198 10.46 0.03 -18.58
C VAL A 198 10.39 1.27 -19.46
N TYR A 199 9.82 2.34 -18.93
CA TYR A 199 9.68 3.59 -19.69
C TYR A 199 9.67 4.83 -18.80
N LEU A 200 9.97 5.96 -19.42
CA LEU A 200 9.74 7.28 -18.87
C LEU A 200 8.40 7.83 -19.38
N TYR A 201 7.67 8.47 -18.51
CA TYR A 201 6.47 9.22 -18.87
C TYR A 201 6.62 10.68 -18.47
N HIS A 202 6.48 11.59 -19.45
CA HIS A 202 6.55 13.04 -19.26
C HIS A 202 5.16 13.59 -19.00
N ILE A 203 4.89 14.01 -17.78
CA ILE A 203 3.59 14.47 -17.33
C ILE A 203 3.06 15.65 -18.17
N PRO A 204 3.82 16.76 -18.39
CA PRO A 204 3.31 17.92 -19.11
C PRO A 204 2.93 17.64 -20.57
N THR A 205 3.68 16.77 -21.26
CA THR A 205 3.42 16.48 -22.68
C THR A 205 2.70 15.17 -22.92
N LYS A 206 2.45 14.40 -21.86
CA LYS A 206 1.83 13.06 -21.91
C LYS A 206 2.54 12.11 -22.88
N LYS A 207 3.86 12.23 -22.98
CA LYS A 207 4.68 11.36 -23.84
C LYS A 207 5.32 10.25 -23.05
N ARG A 208 5.27 9.03 -23.59
CA ARG A 208 5.96 7.85 -23.09
C ARG A 208 7.18 7.56 -23.94
N ILE A 209 8.32 7.35 -23.31
CA ILE A 209 9.60 6.99 -23.94
C ILE A 209 10.00 5.61 -23.39
N PRO A 210 10.01 4.55 -24.23
CA PRO A 210 10.50 3.25 -23.79
C PRO A 210 12.00 3.29 -23.53
N ILE A 211 12.45 2.57 -22.51
CA ILE A 211 13.87 2.43 -22.16
C ILE A 211 14.31 0.97 -22.36
N GLY A 212 13.42 0.02 -22.17
CA GLY A 212 13.66 -1.41 -22.33
C GLY A 212 12.39 -2.21 -22.38
#